data_51de3027ab069995cb9dffa9ba8b618f
#
_entry.id   51de3027ab069995cb9dffa9ba8b618f
#
_cell.length_a   1.000
_cell.length_b   1.000
_cell.length_c   1.000
_cell.angle_alpha   90.00
_cell.angle_beta   90.00
_cell.angle_gamma   90.00
#
_symmetry.space_group_name_H-M   'P 1'
#
loop_
_entity.id
_entity.type
_entity.pdbx_description
1 polymer ?
#
loop_
_entity_poly.entity_id
_entity_poly.type
_entity_poly.pdbx_seq_one_letter_code
_entity_poly.pdbx_strand_id
1 'polypeptide(L)'
;MIKNALLSVSNKTGIVDFAKGLVDLGVTIYSTGGTLKAITEAGIPAKSVESLTGFPEMMDGRVKTLHPKVHGGILAIRDNAEHQQAMAEHGIEPIDLVVVNLYPFRETIAKPNVSLEEAIENIDIGGPTMVRSAAKNHAYVGIVVNPNHYDEILAMLKDRGELTKEYRFGLAKEAFAHTAAYDVAIANYMSGILNEGPTPPEYLSAYEKVTDLRYGENPHQQAAFYKERSEERR
;
A
#
# COMPACT_ATOMS: atom_id res chain seq x y z
N MET A 1 -10.21 -18.02 2.24
CA MET A 1 -9.91 -18.06 0.78
C MET A 1 -10.06 -16.66 0.22
N ILE A 2 -9.06 -16.18 -0.53
CA ILE A 2 -9.09 -14.86 -1.19
C ILE A 2 -9.96 -14.96 -2.44
N LYS A 3 -10.97 -14.08 -2.54
CA LYS A 3 -11.91 -14.02 -3.67
C LYS A 3 -11.77 -12.72 -4.46
N ASN A 4 -11.57 -11.60 -3.78
CA ASN A 4 -11.47 -10.28 -4.39
C ASN A 4 -10.18 -9.59 -3.98
N ALA A 5 -9.46 -9.06 -4.96
CA ALA A 5 -8.23 -8.29 -4.77
C ALA A 5 -8.38 -6.88 -5.35
N LEU A 6 -7.89 -5.88 -4.64
CA LEU A 6 -7.81 -4.50 -5.10
C LEU A 6 -6.34 -4.15 -5.36
N LEU A 7 -6.00 -3.87 -6.63
CA LEU A 7 -4.64 -3.57 -7.08
C LEU A 7 -4.55 -2.11 -7.56
N SER A 8 -3.73 -1.31 -6.91
CA SER A 8 -3.48 0.08 -7.27
C SER A 8 -2.03 0.45 -6.93
N VAL A 9 -1.13 0.32 -7.90
CA VAL A 9 0.31 0.48 -7.67
C VAL A 9 0.89 1.58 -8.57
N SER A 10 1.75 2.42 -7.99
CA SER A 10 2.58 3.36 -8.74
C SER A 10 3.75 2.64 -9.40
N ASN A 11 4.54 1.92 -8.62
CA ASN A 11 5.57 1.01 -9.13
C ASN A 11 4.93 -0.29 -9.63
N LYS A 12 4.99 -0.51 -10.94
CA LYS A 12 4.34 -1.65 -11.63
C LYS A 12 5.22 -2.88 -11.78
N THR A 13 6.36 -2.92 -11.09
CA THR A 13 7.27 -4.09 -11.13
C THR A 13 6.52 -5.35 -10.70
N GLY A 14 6.49 -6.35 -11.59
CA GLY A 14 5.89 -7.67 -11.35
C GLY A 14 4.37 -7.72 -11.24
N ILE A 15 3.66 -6.57 -11.35
CA ILE A 15 2.21 -6.52 -11.10
C ILE A 15 1.40 -7.32 -12.12
N VAL A 16 1.85 -7.38 -13.37
CA VAL A 16 1.18 -8.11 -14.45
C VAL A 16 1.23 -9.61 -14.19
N ASP A 17 2.41 -10.15 -13.88
CA ASP A 17 2.57 -11.58 -13.58
C ASP A 17 1.84 -11.97 -12.29
N PHE A 18 1.87 -11.08 -11.29
CA PHE A 18 1.12 -11.27 -10.05
C PHE A 18 -0.40 -11.31 -10.31
N ALA A 19 -0.92 -10.35 -11.08
CA ALA A 19 -2.32 -10.29 -11.46
C ALA A 19 -2.75 -11.55 -12.23
N LYS A 20 -1.91 -12.01 -13.18
CA LYS A 20 -2.15 -13.27 -13.90
C LYS A 20 -2.26 -14.44 -12.92
N GLY A 21 -1.31 -14.58 -12.01
CA GLY A 21 -1.33 -15.63 -10.99
C GLY A 21 -2.58 -15.61 -10.11
N LEU A 22 -3.06 -14.42 -9.72
CA LEU A 22 -4.30 -14.27 -8.95
C LEU A 22 -5.52 -14.72 -9.77
N VAL A 23 -5.61 -14.34 -11.04
CA VAL A 23 -6.72 -14.74 -11.94
C VAL A 23 -6.71 -16.24 -12.18
N ASP A 24 -5.54 -16.85 -12.40
CA ASP A 24 -5.38 -18.29 -12.56
C ASP A 24 -5.85 -19.07 -11.30
N LEU A 25 -5.85 -18.44 -10.13
CA LEU A 25 -6.39 -18.95 -8.87
C LEU A 25 -7.87 -18.59 -8.62
N GLY A 26 -8.53 -17.97 -9.59
CA GLY A 26 -9.96 -17.62 -9.51
C GLY A 26 -10.26 -16.34 -8.73
N VAL A 27 -9.26 -15.49 -8.47
CA VAL A 27 -9.44 -14.21 -7.77
C VAL A 27 -9.96 -13.15 -8.74
N THR A 28 -11.02 -12.45 -8.37
CA THR A 28 -11.50 -11.26 -9.09
C THR A 28 -10.61 -10.07 -8.75
N ILE A 29 -10.13 -9.38 -9.79
CA ILE A 29 -9.29 -8.18 -9.62
C ILE A 29 -10.12 -6.92 -9.86
N TYR A 30 -10.07 -6.01 -8.90
CA TYR A 30 -10.46 -4.61 -9.03
C TYR A 30 -9.20 -3.75 -9.11
N SER A 31 -9.19 -2.75 -9.99
CA SER A 31 -8.00 -1.91 -10.18
C SER A 31 -8.36 -0.50 -10.62
N THR A 32 -7.38 0.40 -10.59
CA THR A 32 -7.55 1.82 -10.91
C THR A 32 -6.53 2.30 -11.94
N GLY A 33 -6.88 3.29 -12.71
CA GLY A 33 -5.98 4.10 -13.55
C GLY A 33 -4.94 3.29 -14.33
N GLY A 34 -3.68 3.68 -14.19
CA GLY A 34 -2.57 3.07 -14.92
C GLY A 34 -2.29 1.61 -14.55
N THR A 35 -2.69 1.15 -13.35
CA THR A 35 -2.57 -0.26 -12.97
C THR A 35 -3.59 -1.11 -13.71
N LEU A 36 -4.85 -0.66 -13.76
CA LEU A 36 -5.90 -1.32 -14.55
C LEU A 36 -5.48 -1.44 -16.02
N LYS A 37 -5.00 -0.33 -16.60
CA LYS A 37 -4.53 -0.29 -17.98
C LYS A 37 -3.43 -1.33 -18.23
N ALA A 38 -2.40 -1.38 -17.39
CA ALA A 38 -1.30 -2.32 -17.56
C ALA A 38 -1.75 -3.79 -17.51
N ILE A 39 -2.69 -4.12 -16.61
CA ILE A 39 -3.23 -5.47 -16.45
C ILE A 39 -4.08 -5.86 -17.67
N THR A 40 -4.97 -4.97 -18.11
CA THR A 40 -5.89 -5.24 -19.23
C THR A 40 -5.19 -5.25 -20.59
N GLU A 41 -4.18 -4.40 -20.82
CA GLU A 41 -3.34 -4.43 -22.02
C GLU A 41 -2.52 -5.73 -22.14
N ALA A 42 -2.22 -6.39 -21.02
CA ALA A 42 -1.60 -7.72 -21.00
C ALA A 42 -2.63 -8.86 -21.21
N GLY A 43 -3.89 -8.53 -21.49
CA GLY A 43 -4.95 -9.52 -21.73
C GLY A 43 -5.49 -10.19 -20.46
N ILE A 44 -5.18 -9.67 -19.27
CA ILE A 44 -5.63 -10.22 -17.99
C ILE A 44 -6.94 -9.55 -17.58
N PRO A 45 -7.99 -10.33 -17.23
CA PRO A 45 -9.27 -9.76 -16.83
C PRO A 45 -9.16 -9.01 -15.50
N ALA A 46 -9.53 -7.75 -15.51
CA ALA A 46 -9.64 -6.92 -14.32
C ALA A 46 -10.81 -5.93 -14.48
N LYS A 47 -11.45 -5.60 -13.37
CA LYS A 47 -12.57 -4.65 -13.31
C LYS A 47 -12.10 -3.31 -12.79
N SER A 48 -12.70 -2.23 -13.28
CA SER A 48 -12.51 -0.89 -12.71
C SER A 48 -13.10 -0.81 -11.31
N VAL A 49 -12.47 -0.05 -10.41
CA VAL A 49 -13.05 0.29 -9.09
C VAL A 49 -14.40 0.99 -9.22
N GLU A 50 -14.63 1.72 -10.31
CA GLU A 50 -15.94 2.32 -10.59
C GLU A 50 -17.05 1.27 -10.71
N SER A 51 -16.75 0.07 -11.20
CA SER A 51 -17.71 -1.05 -11.24
C SER A 51 -18.07 -1.57 -9.85
N LEU A 52 -17.16 -1.43 -8.88
CA LEU A 52 -17.38 -1.79 -7.47
C LEU A 52 -18.17 -0.70 -6.74
N THR A 53 -17.82 0.57 -6.97
CA THR A 53 -18.44 1.69 -6.26
C THR A 53 -19.79 2.10 -6.85
N GLY A 54 -19.98 1.92 -8.15
CA GLY A 54 -21.05 2.52 -8.92
C GLY A 54 -20.92 4.04 -9.05
N PHE A 55 -19.71 4.59 -8.79
CA PHE A 55 -19.45 6.02 -8.77
C PHE A 55 -18.25 6.37 -9.66
N PRO A 56 -18.37 7.41 -10.53
CA PRO A 56 -17.27 7.78 -11.41
C PRO A 56 -16.10 8.41 -10.64
N GLU A 57 -14.92 8.33 -11.23
CA GLU A 57 -13.76 9.13 -10.81
C GLU A 57 -14.09 10.63 -10.98
N MET A 58 -13.70 11.43 -10.00
CA MET A 58 -13.96 12.87 -9.98
C MET A 58 -12.71 13.67 -9.62
N MET A 59 -12.77 14.99 -9.90
CA MET A 59 -11.73 15.94 -9.52
C MET A 59 -10.36 15.50 -10.01
N ASP A 60 -10.27 15.19 -11.31
CA ASP A 60 -9.03 14.74 -11.97
C ASP A 60 -8.36 13.53 -11.30
N GLY A 61 -9.20 12.63 -10.74
CA GLY A 61 -8.71 11.41 -10.08
C GLY A 61 -8.41 11.53 -8.59
N ARG A 62 -8.56 12.70 -8.00
CA ARG A 62 -8.34 12.89 -6.56
C ARG A 62 -9.34 12.11 -5.70
N VAL A 63 -10.56 11.88 -6.21
CA VAL A 63 -11.58 11.06 -5.57
C VAL A 63 -11.93 9.87 -6.47
N LYS A 64 -11.46 8.70 -6.08
CA LYS A 64 -11.61 7.45 -6.81
C LYS A 64 -11.88 6.28 -5.88
N THR A 65 -11.00 6.05 -4.92
CA THR A 65 -11.06 4.93 -3.96
C THR A 65 -11.59 5.34 -2.60
N LEU A 66 -11.76 6.64 -2.33
CA LEU A 66 -12.35 7.17 -1.09
C LEU A 66 -13.88 7.01 -1.11
N HIS A 67 -14.33 5.77 -1.02
CA HIS A 67 -15.74 5.43 -1.13
C HIS A 67 -16.13 4.37 -0.09
N PRO A 68 -17.35 4.47 0.53
CA PRO A 68 -17.81 3.51 1.52
C PRO A 68 -17.76 2.05 1.06
N LYS A 69 -18.06 1.76 -0.21
CA LYS A 69 -17.99 0.39 -0.73
C LYS A 69 -16.57 -0.17 -0.77
N VAL A 70 -15.56 0.66 -1.03
CA VAL A 70 -14.16 0.24 -0.99
C VAL A 70 -13.74 -0.01 0.47
N HIS A 71 -13.89 1.01 1.31
CA HIS A 71 -13.42 0.91 2.70
C HIS A 71 -14.28 -0.01 3.57
N GLY A 72 -15.58 -0.12 3.30
CA GLY A 72 -16.44 -1.11 3.92
C GLY A 72 -16.03 -2.53 3.55
N GLY A 73 -15.71 -2.78 2.28
CA GLY A 73 -15.19 -4.07 1.80
C GLY A 73 -13.87 -4.47 2.47
N ILE A 74 -13.01 -3.48 2.78
CA ILE A 74 -11.72 -3.71 3.47
C ILE A 74 -11.89 -3.84 4.99
N LEU A 75 -12.67 -2.95 5.63
CA LEU A 75 -12.72 -2.80 7.08
C LEU A 75 -13.72 -3.69 7.79
N ALA A 76 -14.66 -4.30 7.05
CA ALA A 76 -15.68 -5.16 7.67
C ALA A 76 -15.04 -6.35 8.41
N ILE A 77 -15.44 -6.54 9.65
CA ILE A 77 -15.12 -7.72 10.46
C ILE A 77 -16.00 -8.86 9.98
N ARG A 78 -15.39 -9.88 9.37
CA ARG A 78 -16.10 -10.96 8.66
C ARG A 78 -17.00 -11.81 9.57
N ASP A 79 -16.66 -11.92 10.85
CA ASP A 79 -17.37 -12.73 11.85
C ASP A 79 -18.42 -11.91 12.64
N ASN A 80 -18.59 -10.61 12.31
CA ASN A 80 -19.58 -9.76 12.95
C ASN A 80 -20.87 -9.72 12.13
N ALA A 81 -21.98 -10.16 12.73
CA ALA A 81 -23.29 -10.26 12.06
C ALA A 81 -23.83 -8.89 11.61
N GLU A 82 -23.63 -7.83 12.39
CA GLU A 82 -24.07 -6.47 12.05
C GLU A 82 -23.28 -5.94 10.84
N HIS A 83 -21.96 -6.23 10.76
CA HIS A 83 -21.16 -5.86 9.60
C HIS A 83 -21.58 -6.63 8.35
N GLN A 84 -21.88 -7.92 8.47
CA GLN A 84 -22.39 -8.73 7.35
C GLN A 84 -23.75 -8.20 6.85
N GLN A 85 -24.64 -7.86 7.77
CA GLN A 85 -25.91 -7.25 7.44
C GLN A 85 -25.73 -5.92 6.70
N ALA A 86 -24.92 -5.01 7.24
CA ALA A 86 -24.64 -3.72 6.61
C ALA A 86 -24.00 -3.88 5.21
N MET A 87 -23.08 -4.84 5.04
CA MET A 87 -22.51 -5.13 3.72
C MET A 87 -23.59 -5.58 2.73
N ALA A 88 -24.50 -6.47 3.16
CA ALA A 88 -25.58 -6.94 2.31
C ALA A 88 -26.56 -5.81 1.94
N GLU A 89 -26.97 -5.00 2.91
CA GLU A 89 -27.91 -3.87 2.72
C GLU A 89 -27.37 -2.82 1.76
N HIS A 90 -26.05 -2.55 1.79
CA HIS A 90 -25.41 -1.52 0.98
C HIS A 90 -24.71 -2.06 -0.27
N GLY A 91 -24.82 -3.36 -0.55
CA GLY A 91 -24.19 -4.00 -1.69
C GLY A 91 -22.65 -3.84 -1.67
N ILE A 92 -22.04 -4.06 -0.49
CA ILE A 92 -20.60 -3.98 -0.27
C ILE A 92 -20.00 -5.37 -0.45
N GLU A 93 -19.12 -5.53 -1.45
CA GLU A 93 -18.36 -6.76 -1.64
C GLU A 93 -17.13 -6.79 -0.73
N PRO A 94 -16.78 -7.95 -0.12
CA PRO A 94 -15.56 -8.08 0.65
C PRO A 94 -14.33 -7.96 -0.25
N ILE A 95 -13.30 -7.25 0.22
CA ILE A 95 -11.97 -7.18 -0.40
C ILE A 95 -11.01 -7.93 0.52
N ASP A 96 -10.39 -8.99 0.01
CA ASP A 96 -9.60 -9.92 0.81
C ASP A 96 -8.09 -9.66 0.69
N LEU A 97 -7.68 -9.03 -0.42
CA LEU A 97 -6.30 -8.66 -0.69
C LEU A 97 -6.22 -7.24 -1.24
N VAL A 98 -5.37 -6.43 -0.66
CA VAL A 98 -5.09 -5.05 -1.10
C VAL A 98 -3.62 -4.97 -1.48
N VAL A 99 -3.34 -4.53 -2.71
CA VAL A 99 -1.98 -4.39 -3.25
C VAL A 99 -1.81 -2.95 -3.67
N VAL A 100 -1.10 -2.18 -2.86
CA VAL A 100 -0.96 -0.74 -3.03
C VAL A 100 0.44 -0.31 -2.64
N ASN A 101 1.15 0.34 -3.55
CA ASN A 101 2.28 1.17 -3.21
C ASN A 101 1.99 2.63 -3.58
N LEU A 102 2.61 3.54 -2.86
CA LEU A 102 2.26 4.95 -2.89
C LEU A 102 2.91 5.68 -4.07
N TYR A 103 2.43 6.86 -4.39
CA TYR A 103 3.07 7.73 -5.36
C TYR A 103 4.51 8.04 -4.94
N PRO A 104 5.43 8.20 -5.90
CA PRO A 104 6.86 8.38 -5.61
C PRO A 104 7.15 9.83 -5.16
N PHE A 105 6.61 10.25 -4.01
CA PHE A 105 6.76 11.61 -3.49
C PHE A 105 8.24 12.00 -3.34
N ARG A 106 9.05 11.08 -2.79
CA ARG A 106 10.49 11.32 -2.58
C ARG A 106 11.24 11.54 -3.89
N GLU A 107 10.97 10.70 -4.90
CA GLU A 107 11.56 10.86 -6.23
C GLU A 107 11.09 12.16 -6.89
N THR A 108 9.85 12.55 -6.63
CA THR A 108 9.33 13.82 -7.17
C THR A 108 10.06 15.00 -6.57
N ILE A 109 10.20 15.08 -5.24
CA ILE A 109 10.90 16.20 -4.59
C ILE A 109 12.41 16.19 -4.78
N ALA A 110 13.00 15.06 -5.19
CA ALA A 110 14.42 14.97 -5.53
C ALA A 110 14.74 15.50 -6.93
N LYS A 111 13.74 15.76 -7.78
CA LYS A 111 13.97 16.34 -9.11
C LYS A 111 14.49 17.78 -9.00
N PRO A 112 15.46 18.18 -9.84
CA PRO A 112 15.88 19.57 -9.89
C PRO A 112 14.70 20.47 -10.31
N ASN A 113 14.53 21.59 -9.62
CA ASN A 113 13.52 22.62 -9.91
C ASN A 113 12.05 22.15 -9.81
N VAL A 114 11.74 21.13 -9.01
CA VAL A 114 10.36 20.76 -8.72
C VAL A 114 9.64 21.96 -8.07
N SER A 115 8.43 22.28 -8.56
CA SER A 115 7.62 23.32 -7.94
C SER A 115 6.94 22.78 -6.69
N LEU A 116 6.58 23.70 -5.76
CA LEU A 116 5.78 23.32 -4.59
C LEU A 116 4.43 22.72 -5.03
N GLU A 117 3.81 23.26 -6.06
CA GLU A 117 2.54 22.78 -6.59
C GLU A 117 2.68 21.33 -7.12
N GLU A 118 3.74 21.03 -7.90
CA GLU A 118 4.02 19.67 -8.36
C GLU A 118 4.26 18.71 -7.20
N ALA A 119 5.00 19.13 -6.17
CA ALA A 119 5.23 18.33 -4.98
C ALA A 119 3.93 18.02 -4.24
N ILE A 120 3.07 19.01 -4.01
CA ILE A 120 1.78 18.86 -3.34
C ILE A 120 0.84 17.94 -4.14
N GLU A 121 0.78 18.07 -5.46
CA GLU A 121 -0.07 17.22 -6.31
C GLU A 121 0.35 15.75 -6.30
N ASN A 122 1.62 15.46 -5.99
CA ASN A 122 2.13 14.10 -5.84
C ASN A 122 1.96 13.50 -4.42
N ILE A 123 1.24 14.17 -3.52
CA ILE A 123 0.85 13.59 -2.23
C ILE A 123 -0.32 12.63 -2.45
N ASP A 124 -0.08 11.36 -2.23
CA ASP A 124 -1.10 10.30 -2.33
C ASP A 124 -2.02 10.31 -1.11
N ILE A 125 -3.32 10.41 -1.33
CA ILE A 125 -4.35 10.35 -0.28
C ILE A 125 -5.05 8.99 -0.28
N GLY A 126 -5.46 8.52 -1.43
CA GLY A 126 -6.23 7.28 -1.56
C GLY A 126 -5.41 6.03 -1.22
N GLY A 127 -4.16 5.99 -1.65
CA GLY A 127 -3.24 4.88 -1.39
C GLY A 127 -3.02 4.66 0.12
N PRO A 128 -2.52 5.66 0.87
CA PRO A 128 -2.33 5.53 2.32
C PRO A 128 -3.60 5.13 3.07
N THR A 129 -4.75 5.64 2.65
CA THR A 129 -6.04 5.33 3.28
C THR A 129 -6.39 3.85 3.11
N MET A 130 -6.23 3.28 1.91
CA MET A 130 -6.44 1.85 1.65
C MET A 130 -5.42 0.99 2.40
N VAL A 131 -4.14 1.36 2.37
CA VAL A 131 -3.06 0.66 3.08
C VAL A 131 -3.35 0.56 4.57
N ARG A 132 -3.68 1.68 5.20
CA ARG A 132 -3.98 1.74 6.65
C ARG A 132 -5.25 0.97 7.01
N SER A 133 -6.29 1.04 6.17
CA SER A 133 -7.53 0.29 6.38
C SER A 133 -7.30 -1.22 6.34
N ALA A 134 -6.57 -1.71 5.34
CA ALA A 134 -6.26 -3.12 5.20
C ALA A 134 -5.30 -3.61 6.31
N ALA A 135 -4.27 -2.83 6.65
CA ALA A 135 -3.35 -3.14 7.74
C ALA A 135 -4.07 -3.24 9.10
N LYS A 136 -5.01 -2.32 9.38
CA LYS A 136 -5.85 -2.39 10.59
C LYS A 136 -6.68 -3.67 10.63
N ASN A 137 -7.22 -4.11 9.50
CA ASN A 137 -8.07 -5.29 9.40
C ASN A 137 -7.29 -6.56 8.97
N HIS A 138 -6.02 -6.66 9.29
CA HIS A 138 -5.13 -7.78 8.92
C HIS A 138 -5.63 -9.17 9.35
N ALA A 139 -6.55 -9.23 10.31
CA ALA A 139 -7.17 -10.49 10.70
C ALA A 139 -7.91 -11.17 9.53
N TYR A 140 -8.41 -10.37 8.58
CA TYR A 140 -9.20 -10.82 7.44
C TYR A 140 -8.63 -10.45 6.08
N VAL A 141 -7.81 -9.40 6.00
CA VAL A 141 -7.32 -8.81 4.74
C VAL A 141 -5.80 -8.86 4.66
N GLY A 142 -5.27 -9.32 3.53
CA GLY A 142 -3.85 -9.17 3.20
C GLY A 142 -3.58 -7.78 2.64
N ILE A 143 -2.50 -7.12 3.08
CA ILE A 143 -2.02 -5.85 2.52
C ILE A 143 -0.59 -6.00 2.01
N VAL A 144 -0.34 -5.64 0.77
CA VAL A 144 0.97 -5.77 0.12
C VAL A 144 1.40 -4.42 -0.41
N VAL A 145 2.49 -3.89 0.13
CA VAL A 145 3.08 -2.61 -0.28
C VAL A 145 4.40 -2.80 -1.06
N ASN A 146 4.94 -4.03 -1.03
CA ASN A 146 6.23 -4.36 -1.60
C ASN A 146 6.11 -5.51 -2.61
N PRO A 147 6.50 -5.32 -3.88
CA PRO A 147 6.41 -6.35 -4.91
C PRO A 147 7.24 -7.62 -4.61
N ASN A 148 8.23 -7.55 -3.74
CA ASN A 148 9.04 -8.71 -3.34
C ASN A 148 8.22 -9.84 -2.68
N HIS A 149 7.00 -9.56 -2.23
CA HIS A 149 6.10 -10.56 -1.64
C HIS A 149 5.24 -11.31 -2.66
N TYR A 150 5.21 -10.89 -3.93
CA TYR A 150 4.26 -11.42 -4.91
C TYR A 150 4.39 -12.92 -5.12
N ASP A 151 5.59 -13.42 -5.32
CA ASP A 151 5.84 -14.85 -5.58
C ASP A 151 5.47 -15.72 -4.36
N GLU A 152 5.84 -15.27 -3.17
CA GLU A 152 5.52 -15.98 -1.92
C GLU A 152 4.01 -16.03 -1.66
N ILE A 153 3.30 -14.92 -1.92
CA ILE A 153 1.85 -14.85 -1.81
C ILE A 153 1.19 -15.83 -2.79
N LEU A 154 1.60 -15.83 -4.05
CA LEU A 154 1.05 -16.78 -5.04
C LEU A 154 1.31 -18.23 -4.64
N ALA A 155 2.51 -18.53 -4.11
CA ALA A 155 2.84 -19.86 -3.63
C ALA A 155 1.93 -20.29 -2.47
N MET A 156 1.71 -19.41 -1.46
CA MET A 156 0.80 -19.68 -0.34
C MET A 156 -0.64 -19.87 -0.80
N LEU A 157 -1.13 -19.03 -1.71
CA LEU A 157 -2.48 -19.13 -2.24
C LEU A 157 -2.70 -20.41 -3.04
N LYS A 158 -1.70 -20.85 -3.80
CA LYS A 158 -1.73 -22.10 -4.54
C LYS A 158 -1.74 -23.32 -3.61
N ASP A 159 -0.97 -23.28 -2.52
CA ASP A 159 -0.85 -24.37 -1.54
C ASP A 159 -2.07 -24.47 -0.62
N ARG A 160 -2.57 -23.35 -0.10
CA ARG A 160 -3.54 -23.30 1.01
C ARG A 160 -4.82 -22.53 0.69
N GLY A 161 -4.86 -21.78 -0.41
CA GLY A 161 -5.97 -20.89 -0.75
C GLY A 161 -6.08 -19.62 0.10
N GLU A 162 -5.16 -19.42 1.06
CA GLU A 162 -5.18 -18.27 1.96
C GLU A 162 -3.78 -17.90 2.47
N LEU A 163 -3.64 -16.70 3.01
CA LEU A 163 -2.47 -16.26 3.74
C LEU A 163 -2.63 -16.58 5.24
N THR A 164 -1.57 -17.02 5.90
CA THR A 164 -1.63 -17.26 7.35
C THR A 164 -1.84 -15.97 8.13
N LYS A 165 -2.35 -16.06 9.35
CA LYS A 165 -2.56 -14.88 10.22
C LYS A 165 -1.25 -14.17 10.52
N GLU A 166 -0.21 -14.94 10.80
CA GLU A 166 1.14 -14.45 11.09
C GLU A 166 1.72 -13.70 9.89
N TYR A 167 1.52 -14.24 8.68
CA TYR A 167 2.01 -13.59 7.46
C TYR A 167 1.27 -12.27 7.20
N ARG A 168 -0.06 -12.26 7.33
CA ARG A 168 -0.85 -11.02 7.22
C ARG A 168 -0.45 -9.97 8.26
N PHE A 169 -0.13 -10.39 9.49
CA PHE A 169 0.36 -9.47 10.53
C PHE A 169 1.72 -8.88 10.17
N GLY A 170 2.64 -9.69 9.62
CA GLY A 170 3.92 -9.22 9.09
C GLY A 170 3.76 -8.18 7.99
N LEU A 171 2.89 -8.45 7.02
CA LEU A 171 2.54 -7.50 5.96
C LEU A 171 1.90 -6.21 6.51
N ALA A 172 1.03 -6.30 7.52
CA ALA A 172 0.41 -5.13 8.15
C ALA A 172 1.44 -4.25 8.87
N LYS A 173 2.42 -4.86 9.57
CA LYS A 173 3.55 -4.12 10.16
C LYS A 173 4.34 -3.37 9.09
N GLU A 174 4.66 -4.02 7.97
CA GLU A 174 5.38 -3.39 6.85
C GLU A 174 4.57 -2.25 6.24
N ALA A 175 3.25 -2.43 6.08
CA ALA A 175 2.34 -1.42 5.56
C ALA A 175 2.30 -0.17 6.43
N PHE A 176 2.23 -0.30 7.76
CA PHE A 176 2.31 0.85 8.66
C PHE A 176 3.68 1.53 8.64
N ALA A 177 4.77 0.77 8.54
CA ALA A 177 6.11 1.34 8.39
C ALA A 177 6.25 2.11 7.06
N HIS A 178 5.61 1.61 5.99
CA HIS A 178 5.60 2.25 4.67
C HIS A 178 4.88 3.61 4.70
N THR A 179 3.67 3.67 5.27
CA THR A 179 2.91 4.93 5.38
C THR A 179 3.59 5.91 6.34
N ALA A 180 4.15 5.44 7.46
CA ALA A 180 4.89 6.31 8.39
C ALA A 180 6.12 6.96 7.72
N ALA A 181 6.90 6.19 6.97
CA ALA A 181 8.06 6.72 6.24
C ALA A 181 7.65 7.69 5.12
N TYR A 182 6.48 7.49 4.52
CA TYR A 182 5.90 8.39 3.54
C TYR A 182 5.54 9.74 4.18
N ASP A 183 4.81 9.73 5.31
CA ASP A 183 4.41 10.93 6.03
C ASP A 183 5.63 11.70 6.57
N VAL A 184 6.66 11.00 7.06
CA VAL A 184 7.94 11.62 7.46
C VAL A 184 8.57 12.40 6.30
N ALA A 185 8.57 11.85 5.09
CA ALA A 185 9.12 12.54 3.92
C ALA A 185 8.34 13.81 3.58
N ILE A 186 7.01 13.76 3.64
CA ILE A 186 6.14 14.93 3.39
C ILE A 186 6.37 16.00 4.45
N ALA A 187 6.34 15.64 5.75
CA ALA A 187 6.52 16.57 6.85
C ALA A 187 7.88 17.26 6.77
N ASN A 188 8.95 16.51 6.54
CA ASN A 188 10.30 17.09 6.43
C ASN A 188 10.43 18.01 5.21
N TYR A 189 9.80 17.69 4.08
CA TYR A 189 9.77 18.58 2.92
C TYR A 189 9.06 19.91 3.26
N MET A 190 7.91 19.84 3.92
CA MET A 190 7.16 21.04 4.33
C MET A 190 7.93 21.89 5.35
N SER A 191 8.59 21.27 6.33
CA SER A 191 9.46 21.99 7.27
C SER A 191 10.61 22.72 6.56
N GLY A 192 11.19 22.10 5.53
CA GLY A 192 12.19 22.73 4.67
C GLY A 192 11.67 23.98 3.95
N ILE A 193 10.44 23.91 3.42
CA ILE A 193 9.78 25.05 2.76
C ILE A 193 9.48 26.19 3.75
N LEU A 194 9.05 25.87 4.98
CA LEU A 194 8.80 26.83 6.04
C LEU A 194 10.08 27.45 6.60
N ASN A 195 11.24 26.91 6.25
CA ASN A 195 12.56 27.35 6.69
C ASN A 195 12.67 27.46 8.24
N GLU A 196 12.21 26.41 8.93
CA GLU A 196 12.19 26.34 10.41
C GLU A 196 13.57 26.33 11.06
N GLY A 197 14.63 26.36 10.23
CA GLY A 197 16.01 26.41 10.69
C GLY A 197 16.59 25.03 11.06
N PRO A 198 17.81 25.01 11.64
CA PRO A 198 18.52 23.76 11.94
C PRO A 198 17.94 23.01 13.16
N THR A 199 17.05 23.62 13.91
CA THR A 199 16.43 23.05 15.13
C THR A 199 14.90 23.20 15.04
N PRO A 200 14.23 22.44 14.17
CA PRO A 200 12.77 22.53 14.06
C PRO A 200 12.10 22.06 15.36
N PRO A 201 10.84 22.49 15.61
CA PRO A 201 10.09 22.06 16.79
C PRO A 201 9.89 20.55 16.87
N GLU A 202 9.79 19.87 15.72
CA GLU A 202 9.66 18.43 15.61
C GLU A 202 10.72 17.89 14.63
N TYR A 203 11.43 16.84 15.05
CA TYR A 203 12.40 16.14 14.20
C TYR A 203 11.91 14.72 13.92
N LEU A 204 11.57 14.44 12.68
CA LEU A 204 11.06 13.16 12.24
C LEU A 204 12.10 12.42 11.40
N SER A 205 12.34 11.15 11.73
CA SER A 205 13.27 10.30 10.99
C SER A 205 12.72 8.91 10.79
N ALA A 206 13.03 8.32 9.64
CA ALA A 206 12.74 6.93 9.33
C ALA A 206 14.04 6.25 8.88
N TYR A 207 14.38 5.15 9.55
CA TYR A 207 15.61 4.38 9.29
C TYR A 207 15.26 2.99 8.79
N GLU A 208 16.10 2.46 7.88
CA GLU A 208 16.06 1.07 7.47
C GLU A 208 17.36 0.36 7.88
N LYS A 209 17.22 -0.90 8.31
CA LYS A 209 18.35 -1.71 8.68
C LYS A 209 19.15 -2.11 7.44
N VAL A 210 20.43 -1.81 7.43
CA VAL A 210 21.35 -2.18 6.36
C VAL A 210 21.96 -3.55 6.61
N THR A 211 22.48 -3.76 7.83
CA THR A 211 23.15 -5.01 8.20
C THR A 211 23.20 -5.21 9.72
N ASP A 212 23.27 -6.46 10.14
CA ASP A 212 23.66 -6.79 11.50
C ASP A 212 25.17 -6.62 11.64
N LEU A 213 25.58 -6.05 12.76
CA LEU A 213 26.99 -5.98 13.13
C LEU A 213 27.38 -7.23 13.92
N ARG A 214 28.66 -7.57 13.89
CA ARG A 214 29.17 -8.78 14.57
C ARG A 214 28.92 -8.72 16.08
N TYR A 215 29.00 -7.53 16.68
CA TYR A 215 28.76 -7.23 18.10
C TYR A 215 28.53 -5.73 18.27
N GLY A 216 28.06 -5.32 19.46
CA GLY A 216 27.94 -3.91 19.85
C GLY A 216 29.24 -3.35 20.42
N GLU A 217 29.14 -2.54 21.47
CA GLU A 217 30.33 -2.06 22.22
C GLU A 217 31.09 -3.21 22.86
N ASN A 218 30.36 -4.23 23.33
CA ASN A 218 30.93 -5.45 23.93
C ASN A 218 30.53 -6.71 23.13
N PRO A 219 31.32 -7.81 23.17
CA PRO A 219 31.08 -9.01 22.38
C PRO A 219 29.75 -9.72 22.60
N HIS A 220 29.11 -9.54 23.76
CA HIS A 220 27.81 -10.12 24.09
C HIS A 220 26.61 -9.25 23.68
N GLN A 221 26.85 -8.03 23.16
CA GLN A 221 25.81 -7.12 22.73
C GLN A 221 25.51 -7.33 21.25
N GLN A 222 24.23 -7.21 20.90
CA GLN A 222 23.81 -7.16 19.52
C GLN A 222 23.79 -5.70 19.04
N ALA A 223 24.20 -5.49 17.79
CA ALA A 223 24.13 -4.19 17.14
C ALA A 223 23.79 -4.35 15.66
N ALA A 224 23.23 -3.31 15.08
CA ALA A 224 22.93 -3.26 13.66
C ALA A 224 23.21 -1.85 13.13
N PHE A 225 23.57 -1.78 11.86
CA PHE A 225 23.72 -0.53 11.14
C PHE A 225 22.41 -0.19 10.44
N TYR A 226 21.95 1.02 10.65
CA TYR A 226 20.78 1.60 10.01
C TYR A 226 21.20 2.79 9.18
N LYS A 227 20.59 2.99 8.03
CA LYS A 227 20.68 4.23 7.25
C LYS A 227 19.33 4.94 7.28
N GLU A 228 19.37 6.24 7.15
CA GLU A 228 18.16 7.01 6.88
C GLU A 228 17.55 6.50 5.56
N ARG A 229 16.24 6.39 5.52
CA ARG A 229 15.50 5.96 4.33
C ARG A 229 15.46 7.09 3.31
N SER A 230 16.65 7.49 2.85
CA SER A 230 16.82 8.45 1.77
C SER A 230 17.04 7.71 0.46
N GLU A 231 16.55 8.23 -0.65
CA GLU A 231 16.69 7.63 -1.97
C GLU A 231 17.99 8.04 -2.68
N GLU A 232 19.06 8.29 -1.95
CA GLU A 232 20.36 8.39 -2.58
C GLU A 232 20.82 7.01 -3.07
N ARG A 233 20.35 6.64 -4.25
CA ARG A 233 21.13 5.78 -5.14
C ARG A 233 22.15 6.66 -5.84
N ARG A 234 23.36 6.70 -5.28
CA ARG A 234 24.53 7.08 -6.05
C ARG A 234 24.97 5.91 -6.93
#